data_c9c529b545df42a1cafcccc773176c86
#
_entry.id   c9c529b545df42a1cafcccc773176c86
#
_cell.length_a   1.000
_cell.length_b   1.000
_cell.length_c   1.000
_cell.angle_alpha   90.00
_cell.angle_beta   90.00
_cell.angle_gamma   90.00
#
_symmetry.space_group_name_H-M   'P 1'
#
loop_
_entity.id
_entity.type
_entity.pdbx_description
1 polymer ?
#
loop_
_entity_poly.entity_id
_entity_poly.type
_entity_poly.pdbx_seq_one_letter_code
_entity_poly.pdbx_strand_id
1 'polypeptide(L)'
;WGATQAIPTFDLGWRILFPIYMIVAVIAILLLNVTQIKEEKEEGKPSTFGQCLALLGKPFILLSFIGIMCHVGIDVGTNTTAPKILMERLGMGLDDAAFATSLYFIFRTAGCFLGSFILRKMSPKSFFGISVLMMLIAMAGLFIFHDKTMIYVCIGLIGFGNSNVFSVVFSQALLYLPGKKNEVSGLMIMGLFGGTVFPLAMGVA
;
A
#
# COMPACT_ATOMS: atom_id res chain seq x y z
N TRP A 1 -3.70 2.29 -16.87
CA TRP A 1 -3.83 1.47 -18.10
C TRP A 1 -5.28 1.21 -18.46
N GLY A 2 -6.11 0.65 -17.57
CA GLY A 2 -7.52 0.40 -17.87
C GLY A 2 -8.29 1.65 -18.31
N ALA A 3 -8.08 2.77 -17.61
CA ALA A 3 -8.70 4.05 -17.98
C ALA A 3 -8.14 4.60 -19.30
N THR A 4 -6.82 4.49 -19.54
CA THR A 4 -6.21 4.97 -20.78
C THR A 4 -6.63 4.19 -22.02
N GLN A 5 -7.01 2.91 -21.86
CA GLN A 5 -7.57 2.09 -22.95
C GLN A 5 -9.08 2.31 -23.12
N ALA A 6 -9.85 2.41 -22.03
CA ALA A 6 -11.28 2.58 -22.07
C ALA A 6 -11.72 3.94 -22.62
N ILE A 7 -11.00 5.00 -22.28
CA ILE A 7 -11.30 6.37 -22.71
C ILE A 7 -11.35 6.50 -24.26
N PRO A 8 -10.32 6.08 -25.03
CA PRO A 8 -10.38 6.12 -26.50
C PRO A 8 -11.42 5.18 -27.09
N THR A 9 -11.56 3.96 -26.51
CA THR A 9 -12.48 2.92 -27.04
C THR A 9 -13.94 3.36 -27.00
N PHE A 10 -14.34 4.12 -25.99
CA PHE A 10 -15.71 4.60 -25.80
C PHE A 10 -15.87 6.09 -26.16
N ASP A 11 -14.85 6.71 -26.75
CA ASP A 11 -14.82 8.16 -27.06
C ASP A 11 -15.12 9.04 -25.82
N LEU A 12 -14.74 8.57 -24.66
CA LEU A 12 -14.93 9.24 -23.38
C LEU A 12 -13.71 10.09 -23.05
N GLY A 13 -13.91 11.38 -22.86
CA GLY A 13 -12.86 12.27 -22.38
C GLY A 13 -12.40 11.88 -20.97
N TRP A 14 -11.09 12.11 -20.68
CA TRP A 14 -10.50 11.84 -19.34
C TRP A 14 -11.31 12.45 -18.18
N ARG A 15 -12.10 13.48 -18.46
CA ARG A 15 -12.96 14.16 -17.47
C ARG A 15 -14.06 13.27 -16.89
N ILE A 16 -14.44 12.18 -17.55
CA ILE A 16 -15.48 11.26 -17.04
C ILE A 16 -15.06 10.54 -15.75
N LEU A 17 -13.78 10.47 -15.46
CA LEU A 17 -13.27 9.87 -14.23
C LEU A 17 -13.74 10.64 -12.98
N PHE A 18 -13.86 11.98 -13.07
CA PHE A 18 -14.30 12.81 -11.93
C PHE A 18 -15.75 12.51 -11.52
N PRO A 19 -16.75 12.50 -12.45
CA PRO A 19 -18.10 12.07 -12.10
C PRO A 19 -18.17 10.67 -11.51
N ILE A 20 -17.39 9.71 -12.00
CA ILE A 20 -17.34 8.36 -11.46
C ILE A 20 -16.87 8.38 -10.00
N TYR A 21 -15.76 9.06 -9.70
CA TYR A 21 -15.27 9.20 -8.33
C TYR A 21 -16.27 9.95 -7.43
N MET A 22 -16.96 10.96 -7.97
CA MET A 22 -17.99 11.68 -7.23
C MET A 22 -19.17 10.76 -6.87
N ILE A 23 -19.64 9.93 -7.79
CA ILE A 23 -20.70 8.95 -7.53
C ILE A 23 -20.26 7.97 -6.43
N VAL A 24 -19.05 7.43 -6.52
CA VAL A 24 -18.50 6.52 -5.50
C VAL A 24 -18.44 7.20 -4.13
N ALA A 25 -17.99 8.46 -4.08
CA ALA A 25 -17.93 9.22 -2.83
C ALA A 25 -19.32 9.47 -2.24
N VAL A 26 -20.31 9.83 -3.07
CA VAL A 26 -21.70 10.01 -2.64
C VAL A 26 -22.29 8.71 -2.10
N ILE A 27 -22.08 7.58 -2.80
CA ILE A 27 -22.51 6.27 -2.31
C ILE A 27 -21.87 5.94 -0.95
N ALA A 28 -20.58 6.20 -0.79
CA ALA A 28 -19.88 5.95 0.48
C ALA A 28 -20.46 6.82 1.61
N ILE A 29 -20.75 8.11 1.36
CA ILE A 29 -21.37 9.00 2.33
C ILE A 29 -22.79 8.51 2.71
N LEU A 30 -23.59 8.09 1.74
CA LEU A 30 -24.92 7.55 2.00
C LEU A 30 -24.87 6.27 2.83
N LEU A 31 -23.95 5.35 2.51
CA LEU A 31 -23.75 4.12 3.29
C LEU A 31 -23.34 4.42 4.74
N LEU A 32 -22.44 5.39 4.95
CA LEU A 32 -22.02 5.80 6.29
C LEU A 32 -23.17 6.43 7.08
N ASN A 33 -24.04 7.23 6.45
CA ASN A 33 -25.21 7.83 7.11
C ASN A 33 -26.26 6.79 7.52
N VAL A 34 -26.42 5.71 6.74
CA VAL A 34 -27.37 4.63 7.05
C VAL A 34 -26.78 3.67 8.10
N THR A 35 -25.46 3.57 8.18
CA THR A 35 -24.79 2.69 9.13
C THR A 35 -24.71 3.34 10.52
N GLN A 36 -25.39 2.76 11.50
CA GLN A 36 -25.28 3.22 12.90
C GLN A 36 -23.92 2.79 13.47
N ILE A 37 -22.96 3.70 13.46
CA ILE A 37 -21.66 3.49 14.10
C ILE A 37 -21.83 3.87 15.58
N LYS A 38 -21.71 2.89 16.47
CA LYS A 38 -21.64 3.15 17.91
C LYS A 38 -20.26 3.73 18.21
N GLU A 39 -20.23 5.04 18.47
CA GLU A 39 -19.02 5.69 18.96
C GLU A 39 -18.83 5.32 20.44
N GLU A 40 -17.80 4.54 20.75
CA GLU A 40 -17.31 4.38 22.11
C GLU A 40 -16.55 5.68 22.47
N LYS A 41 -17.19 6.55 23.26
CA LYS A 41 -16.49 7.71 23.82
C LYS A 41 -15.46 7.19 24.81
N GLU A 42 -14.19 7.27 24.49
CA GLU A 42 -13.14 7.08 25.49
C GLU A 42 -13.29 8.17 26.56
N GLU A 43 -13.54 7.79 27.81
CA GLU A 43 -13.52 8.65 28.96
C GLU A 43 -12.07 9.04 29.28
N GLY A 44 -11.53 10.04 28.55
CA GLY A 44 -10.17 10.52 28.75
C GLY A 44 -9.90 11.88 28.13
N LYS A 45 -8.92 12.61 28.66
CA LYS A 45 -8.44 13.82 28.00
C LYS A 45 -7.79 13.46 26.68
N PRO A 46 -8.05 14.19 25.58
CA PRO A 46 -7.42 13.94 24.29
C PRO A 46 -5.89 13.98 24.43
N SER A 47 -5.23 12.97 23.88
CA SER A 47 -3.77 12.86 23.95
C SER A 47 -3.10 13.98 23.16
N THR A 48 -2.07 14.58 23.74
CA THR A 48 -1.29 15.63 23.09
C THR A 48 -0.39 15.00 22.01
N PHE A 49 -0.12 15.73 20.94
CA PHE A 49 0.78 15.31 19.86
C PHE A 49 2.16 14.82 20.39
N GLY A 50 2.72 15.51 21.39
CA GLY A 50 3.96 15.09 22.08
C GLY A 50 3.84 13.71 22.76
N GLN A 51 2.67 13.39 23.31
CA GLN A 51 2.43 12.07 23.92
C GLN A 51 2.36 10.96 22.86
N CYS A 52 1.81 11.24 21.68
CA CYS A 52 1.85 10.31 20.56
C CYS A 52 3.28 10.05 20.08
N LEU A 53 4.09 11.11 19.91
CA LEU A 53 5.48 10.97 19.51
C LEU A 53 6.34 10.27 20.58
N ALA A 54 6.04 10.45 21.86
CA ALA A 54 6.73 9.74 22.95
C ALA A 54 6.58 8.21 22.85
N LEU A 55 5.56 7.69 22.18
CA LEU A 55 5.40 6.26 21.91
C LEU A 55 6.48 5.68 21.00
N LEU A 56 7.13 6.50 20.18
CA LEU A 56 8.31 6.09 19.38
C LEU A 56 9.49 5.67 20.26
N GLY A 57 9.52 6.06 21.54
CA GLY A 57 10.49 5.54 22.51
C GLY A 57 10.36 4.03 22.80
N LYS A 58 9.23 3.40 22.41
CA LYS A 58 9.06 1.96 22.52
C LYS A 58 9.57 1.28 21.24
N PRO A 59 10.55 0.36 21.34
CA PRO A 59 11.22 -0.19 20.14
C PRO A 59 10.25 -0.90 19.19
N PHE A 60 9.24 -1.60 19.71
CA PHE A 60 8.23 -2.26 18.85
C PHE A 60 7.38 -1.26 18.05
N ILE A 61 6.96 -0.16 18.66
CA ILE A 61 6.19 0.90 18.00
C ILE A 61 7.06 1.63 16.97
N LEU A 62 8.32 1.93 17.30
CA LEU A 62 9.26 2.53 16.36
C LEU A 62 9.48 1.65 15.13
N LEU A 63 9.75 0.35 15.35
CA LEU A 63 9.93 -0.60 14.26
C LEU A 63 8.67 -0.74 13.39
N SER A 64 7.49 -0.74 14.02
CA SER A 64 6.21 -0.77 13.30
C SER A 64 6.01 0.49 12.46
N PHE A 65 6.33 1.66 13.01
CA PHE A 65 6.28 2.95 12.30
C PHE A 65 7.21 2.97 11.08
N ILE A 66 8.47 2.57 11.27
CA ILE A 66 9.45 2.47 10.18
C ILE A 66 9.00 1.42 9.16
N GLY A 67 8.45 0.28 9.62
CA GLY A 67 7.92 -0.77 8.75
C GLY A 67 6.81 -0.27 7.85
N ILE A 68 5.89 0.56 8.37
CA ILE A 68 4.83 1.20 7.56
C ILE A 68 5.43 2.21 6.58
N MET A 69 6.40 3.03 7.00
CA MET A 69 7.09 3.95 6.10
C MET A 69 7.73 3.20 4.92
N CYS A 70 8.47 2.12 5.21
CA CYS A 70 9.11 1.30 4.18
C CYS A 70 8.08 0.63 3.27
N HIS A 71 6.98 0.10 3.84
CA HIS A 71 5.89 -0.50 3.07
C HIS A 71 5.33 0.48 2.03
N VAL A 72 5.03 1.71 2.44
CA VAL A 72 4.52 2.75 1.52
C VAL A 72 5.60 3.17 0.53
N GLY A 73 6.86 3.23 0.96
CA GLY A 73 8.01 3.49 0.08
C GLY A 73 8.14 2.44 -1.04
N ILE A 74 7.98 1.15 -0.71
CA ILE A 74 7.95 0.06 -1.70
C ILE A 74 6.77 0.24 -2.65
N ASP A 75 5.59 0.56 -2.12
CA ASP A 75 4.37 0.75 -2.90
C ASP A 75 4.54 1.85 -3.95
N VAL A 76 4.88 3.05 -3.51
CA VAL A 76 5.05 4.21 -4.40
C VAL A 76 6.28 4.03 -5.30
N GLY A 77 7.40 3.55 -4.73
CA GLY A 77 8.64 3.31 -5.47
C GLY A 77 8.44 2.31 -6.61
N THR A 78 7.80 1.18 -6.37
CA THR A 78 7.52 0.18 -7.42
C THR A 78 6.63 0.76 -8.50
N ASN A 79 5.56 1.48 -8.15
CA ASN A 79 4.63 2.04 -9.12
C ASN A 79 5.23 3.16 -9.98
N THR A 80 6.23 3.89 -9.47
CA THR A 80 6.92 4.93 -10.23
C THR A 80 8.05 4.37 -11.08
N THR A 81 8.76 3.32 -10.60
CA THR A 81 9.93 2.77 -11.29
C THR A 81 9.60 1.63 -12.25
N ALA A 82 8.56 0.83 -11.99
CA ALA A 82 8.23 -0.31 -12.85
C ALA A 82 7.97 0.08 -14.32
N PRO A 83 7.17 1.12 -14.65
CA PRO A 83 7.04 1.59 -16.02
C PRO A 83 8.37 2.07 -16.61
N LYS A 84 9.19 2.79 -15.84
CA LYS A 84 10.50 3.30 -16.30
C LYS A 84 11.44 2.15 -16.67
N ILE A 85 11.51 1.10 -15.85
CA ILE A 85 12.33 -0.09 -16.15
C ILE A 85 11.94 -0.72 -17.49
N LEU A 86 10.62 -0.82 -17.76
CA LEU A 86 10.12 -1.40 -19.01
C LEU A 86 10.44 -0.49 -20.22
N MET A 87 10.33 0.81 -20.05
CA MET A 87 10.67 1.78 -21.11
C MET A 87 12.19 1.76 -21.40
N GLU A 88 13.02 1.82 -20.37
CA GLU A 88 14.47 1.94 -20.51
C GLU A 88 15.14 0.62 -20.95
N ARG A 89 14.71 -0.52 -20.40
CA ARG A 89 15.34 -1.81 -20.71
C ARG A 89 14.79 -2.52 -21.93
N LEU A 90 13.49 -2.32 -22.21
CA LEU A 90 12.80 -3.03 -23.29
C LEU A 90 12.35 -2.10 -24.42
N GLY A 91 12.59 -0.79 -24.32
CA GLY A 91 12.18 0.18 -25.34
C GLY A 91 10.65 0.27 -25.52
N MET A 92 9.86 -0.10 -24.49
CA MET A 92 8.40 -0.10 -24.57
C MET A 92 7.84 1.31 -24.60
N GLY A 93 6.74 1.50 -25.33
CA GLY A 93 5.98 2.75 -25.28
C GLY A 93 5.36 3.00 -23.89
N LEU A 94 5.07 4.27 -23.58
CA LEU A 94 4.53 4.67 -22.29
C LEU A 94 3.22 3.92 -21.95
N ASP A 95 2.33 3.78 -22.92
CA ASP A 95 1.02 3.13 -22.72
C ASP A 95 1.16 1.65 -22.38
N ASP A 96 2.09 0.95 -23.03
CA ASP A 96 2.38 -0.45 -22.74
C ASP A 96 3.10 -0.63 -21.40
N ALA A 97 4.05 0.26 -21.11
CA ALA A 97 4.78 0.25 -19.84
C ALA A 97 3.86 0.55 -18.63
N ALA A 98 2.86 1.39 -18.80
CA ALA A 98 1.85 1.70 -17.77
C ALA A 98 1.04 0.48 -17.31
N PHE A 99 1.00 -0.59 -18.12
CA PHE A 99 0.37 -1.86 -17.72
C PHE A 99 1.04 -2.48 -16.48
N ALA A 100 2.33 -2.25 -16.27
CA ALA A 100 3.05 -2.71 -15.08
C ALA A 100 2.38 -2.26 -13.78
N THR A 101 1.97 -1.00 -13.70
CA THR A 101 1.26 -0.45 -12.54
C THR A 101 -0.09 -1.14 -12.34
N SER A 102 -0.84 -1.38 -13.42
CA SER A 102 -2.11 -2.12 -13.33
C SER A 102 -1.91 -3.55 -12.85
N LEU A 103 -0.89 -4.22 -13.35
CA LEU A 103 -0.52 -5.58 -12.94
C LEU A 103 -0.17 -5.63 -11.46
N TYR A 104 0.61 -4.68 -10.96
CA TYR A 104 0.92 -4.54 -9.55
C TYR A 104 -0.35 -4.48 -8.69
N PHE A 105 -1.30 -3.61 -9.05
CA PHE A 105 -2.54 -3.44 -8.28
C PHE A 105 -3.48 -4.65 -8.40
N ILE A 106 -3.53 -5.34 -9.54
CA ILE A 106 -4.28 -6.59 -9.70
C ILE A 106 -3.77 -7.64 -8.71
N PHE A 107 -2.44 -7.87 -8.70
CA PHE A 107 -1.84 -8.84 -7.78
C PHE A 107 -1.95 -8.40 -6.31
N ARG A 108 -1.85 -7.11 -6.04
CA ARG A 108 -2.06 -6.56 -4.70
C ARG A 108 -3.49 -6.81 -4.21
N THR A 109 -4.49 -6.57 -5.04
CA THR A 109 -5.89 -6.83 -4.72
C THR A 109 -6.14 -8.31 -4.48
N ALA A 110 -5.66 -9.16 -5.38
CA ALA A 110 -5.73 -10.62 -5.21
C ALA A 110 -5.04 -11.06 -3.90
N GLY A 111 -3.88 -10.50 -3.60
CA GLY A 111 -3.14 -10.75 -2.36
C GLY A 111 -3.89 -10.32 -1.10
N CYS A 112 -4.64 -9.21 -1.14
CA CYS A 112 -5.51 -8.79 -0.02
C CYS A 112 -6.59 -9.83 0.26
N PHE A 113 -7.28 -10.31 -0.78
CA PHE A 113 -8.30 -11.35 -0.62
C PHE A 113 -7.70 -12.67 -0.13
N LEU A 114 -6.72 -13.21 -0.81
CA LEU A 114 -6.08 -14.48 -0.46
C LEU A 114 -5.40 -14.41 0.90
N GLY A 115 -4.74 -13.29 1.20
CA GLY A 115 -4.07 -13.08 2.47
C GLY A 115 -5.03 -13.10 3.66
N SER A 116 -6.27 -12.63 3.50
CA SER A 116 -7.28 -12.71 4.55
C SER A 116 -7.64 -14.16 4.91
N PHE A 117 -7.68 -15.07 3.94
CA PHE A 117 -7.90 -16.50 4.18
C PHE A 117 -6.66 -17.18 4.78
N ILE A 118 -5.47 -16.81 4.30
CA ILE A 118 -4.21 -17.36 4.79
C ILE A 118 -3.97 -16.97 6.25
N LEU A 119 -4.23 -15.71 6.61
CA LEU A 119 -4.08 -15.21 7.99
C LEU A 119 -5.02 -15.88 9.01
N ARG A 120 -6.10 -16.52 8.56
CA ARG A 120 -6.92 -17.36 9.44
C ARG A 120 -6.21 -18.64 9.90
N LYS A 121 -5.26 -19.13 9.12
CA LYS A 121 -4.54 -20.41 9.36
C LYS A 121 -3.08 -20.21 9.75
N MET A 122 -2.52 -19.04 9.50
CA MET A 122 -1.10 -18.75 9.71
C MET A 122 -0.91 -17.60 10.71
N SER A 123 0.17 -17.66 11.50
CA SER A 123 0.50 -16.58 12.41
C SER A 123 0.86 -15.28 11.64
N PRO A 124 0.47 -14.09 12.13
CA PRO A 124 0.83 -12.81 11.50
C PRO A 124 2.34 -12.64 11.30
N LYS A 125 3.15 -13.15 12.24
CA LYS A 125 4.62 -13.11 12.15
C LYS A 125 5.16 -13.91 10.97
N SER A 126 4.69 -15.14 10.79
CA SER A 126 5.11 -16.00 9.67
C SER A 126 4.64 -15.44 8.33
N PHE A 127 3.41 -14.96 8.28
CA PHE A 127 2.85 -14.32 7.08
C PHE A 127 3.69 -13.10 6.67
N PHE A 128 3.99 -12.21 7.61
CA PHE A 128 4.83 -11.04 7.37
C PHE A 128 6.21 -11.43 6.86
N GLY A 129 6.86 -12.42 7.50
CA GLY A 129 8.18 -12.90 7.09
C GLY A 129 8.20 -13.42 5.65
N ILE A 130 7.22 -14.24 5.26
CA ILE A 130 7.07 -14.76 3.90
C ILE A 130 6.82 -13.62 2.90
N SER A 131 5.94 -12.68 3.23
CA SER A 131 5.64 -11.52 2.39
C SER A 131 6.89 -10.67 2.12
N VAL A 132 7.68 -10.38 3.16
CA VAL A 132 8.93 -9.62 3.03
C VAL A 132 9.96 -10.40 2.21
N LEU A 133 10.14 -11.69 2.48
CA LEU A 133 11.07 -12.53 1.73
C LEU A 133 10.70 -12.59 0.24
N MET A 134 9.42 -12.76 -0.07
CA MET A 134 8.92 -12.78 -1.44
C MET A 134 9.18 -11.44 -2.15
N MET A 135 8.94 -10.32 -1.48
CA MET A 135 9.24 -9.00 -2.05
C MET A 135 10.75 -8.81 -2.29
N LEU A 136 11.61 -9.23 -1.35
CA LEU A 136 13.06 -9.14 -1.52
C LEU A 136 13.57 -9.95 -2.71
N ILE A 137 13.09 -11.18 -2.88
CA ILE A 137 13.44 -12.03 -4.02
C ILE A 137 12.95 -11.38 -5.33
N ALA A 138 11.72 -10.88 -5.35
CA ALA A 138 11.17 -10.24 -6.53
C ALA A 138 11.89 -8.94 -6.89
N MET A 139 12.27 -8.12 -5.90
CA MET A 139 13.06 -6.91 -6.13
C MET A 139 14.46 -7.25 -6.66
N ALA A 140 15.13 -8.26 -6.10
CA ALA A 140 16.40 -8.75 -6.65
C ALA A 140 16.23 -9.24 -8.09
N GLY A 141 15.12 -9.90 -8.40
CA GLY A 141 14.77 -10.32 -9.77
C GLY A 141 14.64 -9.14 -10.74
N LEU A 142 14.12 -8.00 -10.32
CA LEU A 142 14.06 -6.80 -11.17
C LEU A 142 15.46 -6.27 -11.57
N PHE A 143 16.48 -6.51 -10.75
CA PHE A 143 17.86 -6.15 -11.11
C PHE A 143 18.49 -7.16 -12.11
N ILE A 144 18.19 -8.44 -11.96
CA ILE A 144 18.83 -9.53 -12.68
C ILE A 144 18.17 -9.77 -14.03
N PHE A 145 16.83 -9.78 -14.08
CA PHE A 145 16.10 -10.14 -15.28
C PHE A 145 15.92 -8.98 -16.25
N HIS A 146 16.07 -9.29 -17.54
CA HIS A 146 15.89 -8.36 -18.65
C HIS A 146 14.74 -8.81 -19.58
N ASP A 147 14.14 -9.96 -19.30
CA ASP A 147 13.00 -10.47 -20.06
C ASP A 147 11.70 -9.84 -19.57
N LYS A 148 10.83 -9.42 -20.50
CA LYS A 148 9.54 -8.78 -20.24
C LYS A 148 8.67 -9.59 -19.27
N THR A 149 8.57 -10.90 -19.52
CA THR A 149 7.71 -11.80 -18.72
C THR A 149 8.21 -11.90 -17.29
N MET A 150 9.54 -12.05 -17.10
CA MET A 150 10.16 -12.14 -15.78
C MET A 150 10.01 -10.83 -14.98
N ILE A 151 10.13 -9.67 -15.64
CA ILE A 151 9.92 -8.38 -15.02
C ILE A 151 8.45 -8.26 -14.55
N TYR A 152 7.47 -8.64 -15.37
CA TYR A 152 6.07 -8.64 -14.97
C TYR A 152 5.78 -9.58 -13.80
N VAL A 153 6.35 -10.78 -13.79
CA VAL A 153 6.24 -11.72 -12.67
C VAL A 153 6.79 -11.10 -11.38
N CYS A 154 7.97 -10.47 -11.44
CA CYS A 154 8.56 -9.78 -10.29
C CYS A 154 7.65 -8.66 -9.78
N ILE A 155 7.11 -7.80 -10.67
CA ILE A 155 6.19 -6.72 -10.30
C ILE A 155 4.93 -7.27 -9.63
N GLY A 156 4.35 -8.34 -10.18
CA GLY A 156 3.18 -9.00 -9.60
C GLY A 156 3.48 -9.58 -8.22
N LEU A 157 4.63 -10.24 -8.03
CA LEU A 157 5.05 -10.79 -6.74
C LEU A 157 5.29 -9.70 -5.69
N ILE A 158 5.86 -8.54 -6.08
CA ILE A 158 5.98 -7.40 -5.17
C ILE A 158 4.60 -6.89 -4.75
N GLY A 159 3.67 -6.73 -5.69
CA GLY A 159 2.29 -6.33 -5.40
C GLY A 159 1.59 -7.31 -4.46
N PHE A 160 1.69 -8.60 -4.72
CA PHE A 160 1.11 -9.65 -3.89
C PHE A 160 1.71 -9.65 -2.48
N GLY A 161 3.05 -9.60 -2.37
CA GLY A 161 3.75 -9.55 -1.07
C GLY A 161 3.42 -8.32 -0.26
N ASN A 162 3.27 -7.17 -0.92
CA ASN A 162 2.98 -5.90 -0.27
C ASN A 162 1.51 -5.76 0.20
N SER A 163 0.61 -6.65 -0.21
CA SER A 163 -0.84 -6.51 -0.08
C SER A 163 -1.33 -6.32 1.37
N ASN A 164 -0.88 -7.16 2.30
CA ASN A 164 -1.37 -7.19 3.68
C ASN A 164 -0.36 -6.70 4.72
N VAL A 165 0.82 -6.24 4.30
CA VAL A 165 1.89 -5.81 5.21
C VAL A 165 1.42 -4.70 6.12
N PHE A 166 0.77 -3.66 5.57
CA PHE A 166 0.22 -2.56 6.35
C PHE A 166 -0.75 -3.06 7.42
N SER A 167 -1.74 -3.86 7.04
CA SER A 167 -2.79 -4.35 7.94
C SER A 167 -2.22 -5.21 9.07
N VAL A 168 -1.22 -6.05 8.76
CA VAL A 168 -0.57 -6.89 9.76
C VAL A 168 0.23 -6.05 10.74
N VAL A 169 1.09 -5.14 10.27
CA VAL A 169 1.91 -4.29 11.15
C VAL A 169 1.03 -3.37 11.99
N PHE A 170 0.03 -2.74 11.37
CA PHE A 170 -0.91 -1.85 12.05
C PHE A 170 -1.68 -2.57 13.17
N SER A 171 -2.26 -3.74 12.88
CA SER A 171 -3.00 -4.50 13.88
C SER A 171 -2.11 -4.97 15.03
N GLN A 172 -0.88 -5.41 14.75
CA GLN A 172 0.06 -5.82 15.79
C GLN A 172 0.49 -4.64 16.68
N ALA A 173 0.66 -3.46 16.10
CA ALA A 173 0.96 -2.24 16.87
C ALA A 173 -0.20 -1.87 17.82
N LEU A 174 -1.45 -1.97 17.37
CA LEU A 174 -2.64 -1.74 18.20
C LEU A 174 -2.78 -2.77 19.33
N LEU A 175 -2.48 -4.04 19.05
CA LEU A 175 -2.54 -5.11 20.05
C LEU A 175 -1.43 -4.99 21.10
N TYR A 176 -0.29 -4.38 20.76
CA TYR A 176 0.82 -4.18 21.68
C TYR A 176 0.51 -3.17 22.79
N LEU A 177 -0.32 -2.16 22.51
CA LEU A 177 -0.72 -1.12 23.47
C LEU A 177 -2.24 -0.91 23.47
N PRO A 178 -3.02 -1.85 24.04
CA PRO A 178 -4.49 -1.79 23.98
C PRO A 178 -5.10 -0.59 24.70
N GLY A 179 -4.40 0.00 25.70
CA GLY A 179 -4.85 1.21 26.40
C GLY A 179 -4.53 2.54 25.71
N LYS A 180 -3.87 2.51 24.52
CA LYS A 180 -3.48 3.71 23.74
C LYS A 180 -3.71 3.51 22.25
N LYS A 181 -4.83 2.87 21.90
CA LYS A 181 -5.13 2.53 20.50
C LYS A 181 -5.22 3.74 19.60
N ASN A 182 -5.81 4.84 20.08
CA ASN A 182 -5.99 6.05 19.29
C ASN A 182 -4.66 6.72 18.98
N GLU A 183 -3.76 6.82 19.97
CA GLU A 183 -2.43 7.40 19.77
C GLU A 183 -1.56 6.53 18.85
N VAL A 184 -1.60 5.20 19.05
CA VAL A 184 -0.88 4.27 18.18
C VAL A 184 -1.43 4.31 16.77
N SER A 185 -2.75 4.34 16.60
CA SER A 185 -3.41 4.44 15.28
C SER A 185 -2.98 5.72 14.56
N GLY A 186 -3.08 6.88 15.23
CA GLY A 186 -2.66 8.16 14.67
C GLY A 186 -1.18 8.14 14.26
N LEU A 187 -0.32 7.59 15.12
CA LEU A 187 1.11 7.49 14.84
C LEU A 187 1.40 6.57 13.64
N MET A 188 0.74 5.42 13.55
CA MET A 188 0.91 4.49 12.42
C MET A 188 0.43 5.11 11.10
N ILE A 189 -0.67 5.88 11.11
CA ILE A 189 -1.15 6.62 9.94
C ILE A 189 -0.14 7.69 9.51
N MET A 190 0.51 8.37 10.46
CA MET A 190 1.61 9.30 10.15
C MET A 190 2.77 8.61 9.42
N GLY A 191 2.98 7.31 9.64
CA GLY A 191 3.97 6.51 8.90
C GLY A 191 3.74 6.49 7.38
N LEU A 192 2.51 6.77 6.90
CA LEU A 192 2.21 6.89 5.47
C LEU A 192 2.99 8.03 4.78
N PHE A 193 3.56 8.97 5.57
CA PHE A 193 4.49 9.99 5.08
C PHE A 193 5.70 9.41 4.34
N GLY A 194 6.04 8.14 4.57
CA GLY A 194 7.01 7.40 3.78
C GLY A 194 6.79 7.50 2.27
N GLY A 195 5.52 7.57 1.82
CA GLY A 195 5.16 7.76 0.42
C GLY A 195 5.65 9.08 -0.20
N THR A 196 6.01 10.06 0.60
CA THR A 196 6.61 11.32 0.14
C THR A 196 8.14 11.27 0.24
N VAL A 197 8.66 10.73 1.34
CA VAL A 197 10.11 10.70 1.62
C VAL A 197 10.87 9.84 0.61
N PHE A 198 10.38 8.64 0.33
CA PHE A 198 11.09 7.70 -0.55
C PHE A 198 11.16 8.17 -2.01
N PRO A 199 10.07 8.65 -2.66
CA PRO A 199 10.17 9.20 -4.01
C PRO A 199 11.10 10.42 -4.12
N LEU A 200 11.12 11.28 -3.08
CA LEU A 200 12.07 12.40 -3.04
C LEU A 200 13.52 11.89 -3.01
N ALA A 201 13.81 10.91 -2.16
CA ALA A 201 15.13 10.30 -2.11
C ALA A 201 15.52 9.61 -3.43
N MET A 202 14.57 8.94 -4.09
CA MET A 202 14.78 8.29 -5.40
C MET A 202 14.95 9.30 -6.54
N GLY A 203 14.38 10.52 -6.41
CA GLY A 203 14.52 11.57 -7.41
C GLY A 203 15.86 12.32 -7.37
N VAL A 204 16.62 12.16 -6.27
CA VAL A 204 17.95 12.76 -6.07
C VAL A 204 19.08 11.78 -6.45
N ALA A 205 18.79 10.48 -6.50
CA ALA A 205 19.72 9.43 -6.87
C ALA A 205 19.76 9.18 -8.37
#